data_0ff25fc4ec85290eaf2e1815f22e315a
#
_entry.id   0ff25fc4ec85290eaf2e1815f22e315a
#
_cell.length_a   1.000
_cell.length_b   1.000
_cell.length_c   1.000
_cell.angle_alpha   90.00
_cell.angle_beta   90.00
_cell.angle_gamma   90.00
#
_symmetry.space_group_name_H-M   'P 1'
#
loop_
_entity.id
_entity.type
_entity.pdbx_description
1 polymer ?
#
loop_
_entity_poly.entity_id
_entity_poly.type
_entity_poly.pdbx_seq_one_letter_code
_entity_poly.pdbx_strand_id
1 'polypeptide(L)'
;MPSALRSLLFLLFQAVVTPLYAATMLATFWLPRIPRYRIAAHWCLVNLNAAQAICGIRWRVIGRENVATGKEITPHIVMSKHSSTWETLALNLYFPSLAFVAKKELLSIPFFGWGFALASPITIDRSAGKSAMQQIVEQSRRRFEQGFWIAVYPEGTRIPAGTRANYKTGGAPVSYTHLTLPTNREV
;
A
#
# COMPACT_ATOMS: atom_id res chain seq x y z
N MET A 1 8.29 30.14 4.19
CA MET A 1 9.06 29.63 3.04
C MET A 1 8.15 29.45 1.83
N PRO A 2 8.59 29.81 0.59
CA PRO A 2 7.84 29.54 -0.64
C PRO A 2 7.55 28.05 -0.82
N SER A 3 6.41 27.70 -1.42
CA SER A 3 6.01 26.31 -1.64
C SER A 3 7.03 25.52 -2.47
N ALA A 4 7.60 26.15 -3.49
CA ALA A 4 8.64 25.55 -4.33
C ALA A 4 9.88 25.12 -3.54
N LEU A 5 10.35 25.96 -2.60
CA LEU A 5 11.50 25.62 -1.76
C LEU A 5 11.21 24.45 -0.81
N ARG A 6 10.00 24.40 -0.23
CA ARG A 6 9.56 23.26 0.60
C ARG A 6 9.52 21.96 -0.22
N SER A 7 8.98 22.03 -1.43
CA SER A 7 8.93 20.87 -2.33
C SER A 7 10.32 20.40 -2.71
N LEU A 8 11.24 21.31 -3.01
CA LEU A 8 12.63 20.98 -3.32
C LEU A 8 13.33 20.30 -2.13
N LEU A 9 13.19 20.85 -0.93
CA LEU A 9 13.77 20.26 0.29
C LEU A 9 13.21 18.87 0.55
N PHE A 10 11.90 18.67 0.35
CA PHE A 10 11.29 17.37 0.51
C PHE A 10 11.77 16.36 -0.55
N LEU A 11 11.96 16.79 -1.80
CA LEU A 11 12.55 15.94 -2.85
C LEU A 11 13.99 15.55 -2.55
N LEU A 12 14.82 16.49 -2.07
CA LEU A 12 16.19 16.19 -1.65
C LEU A 12 16.22 15.21 -0.47
N PHE A 13 15.34 15.40 0.50
CA PHE A 13 15.16 14.46 1.60
C PHE A 13 14.81 13.05 1.08
N GLN A 14 13.84 12.93 0.17
CA GLN A 14 13.47 11.63 -0.42
C GLN A 14 14.59 11.01 -1.24
N ALA A 15 15.38 11.81 -1.97
CA ALA A 15 16.54 11.35 -2.75
C ALA A 15 17.62 10.69 -1.89
N VAL A 16 17.72 11.07 -0.62
CA VAL A 16 18.64 10.45 0.35
C VAL A 16 17.98 9.27 1.09
N VAL A 17 16.80 9.49 1.64
CA VAL A 17 16.15 8.52 2.53
C VAL A 17 15.69 7.28 1.78
N THR A 18 15.16 7.43 0.57
CA THR A 18 14.64 6.27 -0.19
C THR A 18 15.73 5.26 -0.56
N PRO A 19 16.90 5.64 -1.08
CA PRO A 19 18.01 4.70 -1.30
C PRO A 19 18.50 4.00 -0.02
N LEU A 20 18.57 4.72 1.11
CA LEU A 20 18.97 4.13 2.39
C LEU A 20 18.01 3.02 2.83
N TYR A 21 16.69 3.28 2.75
CA TYR A 21 15.69 2.26 3.07
C TYR A 21 15.69 1.11 2.07
N ALA A 22 15.90 1.38 0.77
CA ALA A 22 16.05 0.34 -0.24
C ALA A 22 17.25 -0.55 0.06
N ALA A 23 18.41 0.03 0.40
CA ALA A 23 19.60 -0.71 0.81
C ALA A 23 19.34 -1.55 2.07
N THR A 24 18.65 -1.00 3.08
CA THR A 24 18.26 -1.74 4.29
C THR A 24 17.33 -2.90 3.94
N MET A 25 16.35 -2.71 3.07
CA MET A 25 15.45 -3.77 2.60
C MET A 25 16.21 -4.88 1.88
N LEU A 26 17.16 -4.51 1.01
CA LEU A 26 18.04 -5.47 0.32
C LEU A 26 18.96 -6.19 1.30
N ALA A 27 19.57 -5.47 2.24
CA ALA A 27 20.43 -6.06 3.27
C ALA A 27 19.68 -6.98 4.24
N THR A 28 18.37 -6.92 4.29
CA THR A 28 17.49 -7.72 5.16
C THR A 28 16.55 -8.64 4.38
N PHE A 29 16.90 -9.00 3.13
CA PHE A 29 16.03 -9.79 2.25
C PHE A 29 15.64 -11.16 2.82
N TRP A 30 16.48 -11.75 3.68
CA TRP A 30 16.24 -13.03 4.36
C TRP A 30 15.22 -12.98 5.49
N LEU A 31 14.88 -11.78 5.98
CA LEU A 31 13.85 -11.65 7.02
C LEU A 31 12.49 -12.14 6.51
N PRO A 32 11.65 -12.70 7.40
CA PRO A 32 10.27 -13.01 7.09
C PRO A 32 9.53 -11.75 6.58
N ARG A 33 8.46 -11.95 5.80
CA ARG A 33 7.78 -10.87 5.09
C ARG A 33 7.22 -9.77 6.00
N ILE A 34 6.62 -10.14 7.13
CA ILE A 34 6.03 -9.15 8.05
C ILE A 34 7.10 -8.27 8.74
N PRO A 35 8.17 -8.79 9.35
CA PRO A 35 9.28 -7.96 9.83
C PRO A 35 9.87 -7.05 8.76
N ARG A 36 10.07 -7.56 7.55
CA ARG A 36 10.59 -6.78 6.43
C ARG A 36 9.63 -5.68 5.98
N TYR A 37 8.32 -5.97 5.95
CA TYR A 37 7.30 -4.95 5.70
C TYR A 37 7.35 -3.80 6.71
N ARG A 38 7.67 -4.07 7.99
CA ARG A 38 7.80 -3.02 9.02
C ARG A 38 8.88 -2.01 8.69
N ILE A 39 9.94 -2.40 7.99
CA ILE A 39 10.97 -1.47 7.48
C ILE A 39 10.35 -0.53 6.45
N ALA A 40 9.56 -1.05 5.51
CA ALA A 40 8.84 -0.24 4.53
C ALA A 40 7.79 0.68 5.19
N ALA A 41 7.05 0.19 6.18
CA ALA A 41 6.10 1.00 6.94
C ALA A 41 6.79 2.12 7.73
N HIS A 42 7.98 1.86 8.28
CA HIS A 42 8.79 2.90 8.92
C HIS A 42 9.28 3.95 7.92
N TRP A 43 9.65 3.56 6.69
CA TRP A 43 9.93 4.53 5.62
C TRP A 43 8.71 5.42 5.33
N CYS A 44 7.50 4.87 5.31
CA CYS A 44 6.26 5.65 5.17
C CYS A 44 6.10 6.67 6.31
N LEU A 45 6.32 6.26 7.56
CA LEU A 45 6.26 7.14 8.73
C LEU A 45 7.26 8.29 8.63
N VAL A 46 8.51 7.99 8.29
CA VAL A 46 9.58 8.99 8.14
C VAL A 46 9.23 10.01 7.05
N ASN A 47 8.67 9.57 5.92
CA ASN A 47 8.23 10.46 4.84
C ASN A 47 7.05 11.34 5.26
N LEU A 48 6.06 10.81 5.99
CA LEU A 48 4.93 11.59 6.49
C LEU A 48 5.37 12.64 7.50
N ASN A 49 6.26 12.30 8.43
CA ASN A 49 6.82 13.25 9.38
C ASN A 49 7.64 14.36 8.68
N ALA A 50 8.42 14.00 7.67
CA ALA A 50 9.13 14.97 6.85
C ALA A 50 8.17 15.88 6.05
N ALA A 51 7.10 15.32 5.48
CA ALA A 51 6.07 16.11 4.79
C ALA A 51 5.37 17.09 5.75
N GLN A 52 5.13 16.68 7.00
CA GLN A 52 4.61 17.56 8.04
C GLN A 52 5.61 18.66 8.40
N ALA A 53 6.85 18.32 8.67
CA ALA A 53 7.87 19.26 9.12
C ALA A 53 8.29 20.25 8.02
N ILE A 54 8.52 19.77 6.80
CA ILE A 54 9.04 20.56 5.67
C ILE A 54 7.91 21.28 4.94
N CYS A 55 6.85 20.54 4.58
CA CYS A 55 5.75 21.06 3.76
C CYS A 55 4.60 21.62 4.59
N GLY A 56 4.54 21.35 5.89
CA GLY A 56 3.47 21.80 6.77
C GLY A 56 2.16 21.05 6.58
N ILE A 57 2.20 19.86 5.99
CA ILE A 57 1.02 19.03 5.75
C ILE A 57 0.53 18.48 7.08
N ARG A 58 -0.69 18.84 7.47
CA ARG A 58 -1.34 18.35 8.70
C ARG A 58 -2.50 17.45 8.35
N TRP A 59 -2.75 16.46 9.21
CA TRP A 59 -3.90 15.56 9.05
C TRP A 59 -4.52 15.21 10.39
N ARG A 60 -5.75 14.75 10.35
CA ARG A 60 -6.46 14.19 11.49
C ARG A 60 -7.05 12.85 11.09
N VAL A 61 -6.91 11.86 11.97
CA VAL A 61 -7.51 10.53 11.81
C VAL A 61 -8.77 10.48 12.65
N ILE A 62 -9.86 10.01 12.06
CA ILE A 62 -11.14 9.81 12.71
C ILE A 62 -11.54 8.36 12.49
N GLY A 63 -12.06 7.68 13.52
CA GLY A 63 -12.51 6.29 13.43
C GLY A 63 -11.40 5.25 13.54
N ARG A 64 -10.22 5.61 14.07
CA ARG A 64 -9.12 4.66 14.27
C ARG A 64 -9.53 3.47 15.17
N GLU A 65 -10.42 3.72 16.10
CA GLU A 65 -11.01 2.73 16.99
C GLU A 65 -11.80 1.63 16.28
N ASN A 66 -12.23 1.89 15.03
CA ASN A 66 -12.96 0.91 14.21
C ASN A 66 -12.02 -0.06 13.48
N VAL A 67 -10.71 0.20 13.48
CA VAL A 67 -9.73 -0.72 12.89
C VAL A 67 -9.42 -1.81 13.89
N ALA A 68 -9.73 -3.06 13.52
CA ALA A 68 -9.45 -4.21 14.37
C ALA A 68 -7.94 -4.30 14.70
N THR A 69 -7.64 -4.45 15.99
CA THR A 69 -6.27 -4.60 16.50
C THR A 69 -6.22 -5.82 17.42
N GLY A 70 -5.13 -6.59 17.38
CA GLY A 70 -4.95 -7.77 18.24
C GLY A 70 -4.19 -8.90 17.56
N LYS A 71 -4.04 -10.03 18.25
CA LYS A 71 -3.26 -11.18 17.78
C LYS A 71 -4.01 -12.11 16.83
N GLU A 72 -5.35 -12.10 16.86
CA GLU A 72 -6.22 -12.98 16.06
C GLU A 72 -6.96 -12.23 14.95
N ILE A 73 -6.29 -11.27 14.31
CA ILE A 73 -6.94 -10.46 13.29
C ILE A 73 -6.95 -11.23 11.97
N THR A 74 -8.13 -11.56 11.49
CA THR A 74 -8.33 -12.05 10.12
C THR A 74 -7.94 -10.96 9.13
N PRO A 75 -7.14 -11.25 8.10
CA PRO A 75 -6.82 -10.28 7.07
C PRO A 75 -8.07 -9.76 6.34
N HIS A 76 -8.11 -8.46 6.06
CA HIS A 76 -9.24 -7.78 5.44
C HIS A 76 -8.83 -7.05 4.18
N ILE A 77 -9.81 -6.63 3.38
CA ILE A 77 -9.60 -5.75 2.23
C ILE A 77 -9.93 -4.32 2.66
N VAL A 78 -8.98 -3.42 2.46
CA VAL A 78 -9.14 -1.98 2.67
C VAL A 78 -9.38 -1.34 1.32
N MET A 79 -10.58 -0.84 1.09
CA MET A 79 -10.91 -0.03 -0.09
C MET A 79 -10.81 1.44 0.28
N SER A 80 -9.88 2.16 -0.34
CA SER A 80 -9.63 3.57 -0.06
C SER A 80 -9.78 4.41 -1.31
N LYS A 81 -10.21 5.66 -1.13
CA LYS A 81 -10.16 6.66 -2.21
C LYS A 81 -8.70 6.99 -2.53
N HIS A 82 -8.39 7.10 -3.84
CA HIS A 82 -7.07 7.46 -4.31
C HIS A 82 -7.05 8.91 -4.79
N SER A 83 -6.52 9.81 -3.97
CA SER A 83 -6.45 11.24 -4.31
C SER A 83 -5.01 11.73 -4.46
N SER A 84 -4.04 11.12 -3.79
CA SER A 84 -2.64 11.55 -3.78
C SER A 84 -1.68 10.37 -3.54
N THR A 85 -0.43 10.63 -3.25
CA THR A 85 0.51 9.63 -2.72
C THR A 85 0.42 9.55 -1.20
N TRP A 86 -0.09 10.60 -0.55
CA TRP A 86 -0.10 10.73 0.89
C TRP A 86 -0.87 9.59 1.59
N GLU A 87 -2.09 9.29 1.13
CA GLU A 87 -2.91 8.22 1.73
C GLU A 87 -2.26 6.85 1.56
N THR A 88 -1.51 6.62 0.48
CA THR A 88 -0.78 5.35 0.29
C THR A 88 0.29 5.16 1.37
N LEU A 89 0.96 6.23 1.79
CA LEU A 89 1.89 6.18 2.91
C LEU A 89 1.15 6.08 4.24
N ALA A 90 0.10 6.87 4.43
CA ALA A 90 -0.63 6.97 5.70
C ALA A 90 -1.34 5.67 6.10
N LEU A 91 -1.93 4.94 5.16
CA LEU A 91 -2.60 3.67 5.43
C LEU A 91 -1.67 2.66 6.13
N ASN A 92 -0.37 2.67 5.83
CA ASN A 92 0.61 1.79 6.48
C ASN A 92 0.78 2.06 8.00
N LEU A 93 0.30 3.20 8.50
CA LEU A 93 0.40 3.55 9.92
C LEU A 93 -0.85 3.17 10.73
N TYR A 94 -1.98 3.02 10.03
CA TYR A 94 -3.28 2.86 10.69
C TYR A 94 -3.86 1.46 10.56
N PHE A 95 -3.39 0.69 9.58
CA PHE A 95 -3.81 -0.69 9.38
C PHE A 95 -2.65 -1.65 9.67
N PRO A 96 -2.96 -2.92 9.95
CA PRO A 96 -1.95 -3.99 9.97
C PRO A 96 -1.19 -4.08 8.65
N SER A 97 -0.26 -5.04 8.52
CA SER A 97 0.55 -5.19 7.32
C SER A 97 -0.27 -5.18 6.04
N LEU A 98 -0.03 -4.20 5.15
CA LEU A 98 -0.79 -3.98 3.92
C LEU A 98 0.00 -4.42 2.68
N ALA A 99 -0.64 -5.18 1.80
CA ALA A 99 -0.18 -5.42 0.44
C ALA A 99 -1.00 -4.53 -0.51
N PHE A 100 -0.36 -3.57 -1.16
CA PHE A 100 -1.02 -2.66 -2.08
C PHE A 100 -1.12 -3.24 -3.47
N VAL A 101 -2.29 -3.10 -4.10
CA VAL A 101 -2.45 -3.36 -5.53
C VAL A 101 -1.87 -2.18 -6.31
N ALA A 102 -0.80 -2.43 -7.04
CA ALA A 102 0.00 -1.40 -7.68
C ALA A 102 0.39 -1.77 -9.12
N LYS A 103 0.79 -0.77 -9.90
CA LYS A 103 1.29 -0.97 -11.26
C LYS A 103 2.64 -1.69 -11.25
N LYS A 104 2.84 -2.64 -12.16
CA LYS A 104 4.10 -3.38 -12.33
C LYS A 104 5.29 -2.44 -12.62
N GLU A 105 5.06 -1.35 -13.34
CA GLU A 105 6.08 -0.37 -13.72
C GLU A 105 6.73 0.32 -12.52
N LEU A 106 6.08 0.33 -11.35
CA LEU A 106 6.70 0.86 -10.14
C LEU A 106 7.92 0.06 -9.69
N LEU A 107 8.03 -1.20 -10.08
CA LEU A 107 9.18 -2.04 -9.77
C LEU A 107 10.45 -1.63 -10.53
N SER A 108 10.32 -0.93 -11.66
CA SER A 108 11.45 -0.45 -12.46
C SER A 108 12.04 0.88 -11.98
N ILE A 109 11.42 1.55 -11.00
CA ILE A 109 11.95 2.79 -10.44
C ILE A 109 13.19 2.46 -9.59
N PRO A 110 14.37 3.03 -9.92
CA PRO A 110 15.59 2.76 -9.18
C PRO A 110 15.42 3.01 -7.68
N PHE A 111 16.05 2.17 -6.86
CA PHE A 111 15.97 2.17 -5.39
C PHE A 111 14.56 1.92 -4.84
N PHE A 112 13.58 2.77 -5.18
CA PHE A 112 12.20 2.61 -4.72
C PHE A 112 11.61 1.26 -5.14
N GLY A 113 11.74 0.89 -6.42
CA GLY A 113 11.19 -0.37 -6.95
C GLY A 113 11.81 -1.61 -6.30
N TRP A 114 13.09 -1.56 -5.96
CA TRP A 114 13.80 -2.66 -5.27
C TRP A 114 13.25 -2.87 -3.84
N GLY A 115 13.14 -1.78 -3.06
CA GLY A 115 12.53 -1.84 -1.73
C GLY A 115 11.05 -2.22 -1.79
N PHE A 116 10.32 -1.66 -2.75
CA PHE A 116 8.89 -1.93 -2.94
C PHE A 116 8.62 -3.40 -3.28
N ALA A 117 9.44 -4.03 -4.15
CA ALA A 117 9.34 -5.46 -4.47
C ALA A 117 9.45 -6.33 -3.21
N LEU A 118 10.34 -5.96 -2.29
CA LEU A 118 10.55 -6.65 -1.02
C LEU A 118 9.44 -6.38 0.02
N ALA A 119 8.66 -5.32 -0.13
CA ALA A 119 7.51 -5.00 0.71
C ALA A 119 6.26 -5.85 0.42
N SER A 120 6.35 -6.83 -0.48
CA SER A 120 5.28 -7.78 -0.80
C SER A 120 4.05 -7.15 -1.50
N PRO A 121 4.20 -6.25 -2.48
CA PRO A 121 3.07 -5.69 -3.21
C PRO A 121 2.33 -6.75 -4.03
N ILE A 122 1.13 -6.39 -4.47
CA ILE A 122 0.39 -7.08 -5.52
C ILE A 122 0.55 -6.26 -6.78
N THR A 123 1.30 -6.77 -7.75
CA THR A 123 1.60 -6.02 -8.97
C THR A 123 0.77 -6.50 -10.14
N ILE A 124 0.26 -5.56 -10.93
CA ILE A 124 -0.58 -5.82 -12.08
C ILE A 124 0.03 -5.23 -13.35
N ASP A 125 0.01 -6.04 -14.38
CA ASP A 125 0.18 -5.57 -15.75
C ASP A 125 -1.20 -5.23 -16.31
N ARG A 126 -1.48 -3.93 -16.46
CA ARG A 126 -2.79 -3.47 -16.92
C ARG A 126 -3.03 -3.76 -18.41
N SER A 127 -1.98 -4.03 -19.17
CA SER A 127 -2.08 -4.40 -20.58
C SER A 127 -2.56 -5.84 -20.78
N ALA A 128 -2.46 -6.66 -19.75
CA ALA A 128 -2.82 -8.08 -19.81
C ALA A 128 -4.35 -8.37 -19.82
N GLY A 129 -5.21 -7.34 -19.86
CA GLY A 129 -6.66 -7.51 -20.02
C GLY A 129 -7.29 -8.40 -18.94
N LYS A 130 -8.01 -9.45 -19.37
CA LYS A 130 -8.70 -10.38 -18.45
C LYS A 130 -7.73 -11.12 -17.52
N SER A 131 -6.51 -11.41 -17.95
CA SER A 131 -5.52 -12.10 -17.13
C SER A 131 -4.99 -11.23 -15.98
N ALA A 132 -5.05 -9.90 -16.10
CA ALA A 132 -4.68 -8.99 -15.01
C ALA A 132 -5.54 -9.23 -13.76
N MET A 133 -6.83 -9.52 -13.93
CA MET A 133 -7.73 -9.81 -12.82
C MET A 133 -7.37 -11.11 -12.12
N GLN A 134 -7.07 -12.16 -12.87
CA GLN A 134 -6.65 -13.44 -12.32
C GLN A 134 -5.34 -13.30 -11.54
N GLN A 135 -4.39 -12.49 -12.05
CA GLN A 135 -3.13 -12.18 -11.35
C GLN A 135 -3.37 -11.49 -10.01
N ILE A 136 -4.31 -10.52 -9.95
CA ILE A 136 -4.67 -9.84 -8.70
C ILE A 136 -5.22 -10.85 -7.69
N VAL A 137 -6.20 -11.66 -8.10
CA VAL A 137 -6.84 -12.64 -7.21
C VAL A 137 -5.82 -13.62 -6.65
N GLU A 138 -4.99 -14.21 -7.50
CA GLU A 138 -3.98 -15.20 -7.08
C GLU A 138 -2.93 -14.59 -6.14
N GLN A 139 -2.41 -13.40 -6.47
CA GLN A 139 -1.46 -12.73 -5.60
C GLN A 139 -2.12 -12.30 -4.27
N SER A 140 -3.36 -11.83 -4.29
CA SER A 140 -4.12 -11.46 -3.10
C SER A 140 -4.29 -12.64 -2.16
N ARG A 141 -4.70 -13.80 -2.70
CA ARG A 141 -4.82 -15.04 -1.92
C ARG A 141 -3.54 -15.38 -1.19
N ARG A 142 -2.41 -15.37 -1.90
CA ARG A 142 -1.10 -15.62 -1.29
C ARG A 142 -0.74 -14.60 -0.21
N ARG A 143 -1.15 -13.33 -0.36
CA ARG A 143 -0.89 -12.30 0.65
C ARG A 143 -1.77 -12.49 1.89
N PHE A 144 -3.03 -12.90 1.72
CA PHE A 144 -3.89 -13.27 2.84
C PHE A 144 -3.32 -14.43 3.66
N GLU A 145 -2.87 -15.50 2.99
CA GLU A 145 -2.23 -16.65 3.64
C GLU A 145 -0.95 -16.25 4.41
N GLN A 146 -0.29 -15.16 4.01
CA GLN A 146 0.89 -14.59 4.65
C GLN A 146 0.56 -13.57 5.75
N GLY A 147 -0.72 -13.36 6.07
CA GLY A 147 -1.18 -12.44 7.10
C GLY A 147 -1.22 -10.96 6.70
N PHE A 148 -1.18 -10.65 5.40
CA PHE A 148 -1.34 -9.28 4.91
C PHE A 148 -2.80 -8.95 4.67
N TRP A 149 -3.21 -7.74 5.00
CA TRP A 149 -4.41 -7.11 4.48
C TRP A 149 -4.15 -6.58 3.06
N ILE A 150 -5.18 -6.45 2.26
CA ILE A 150 -5.05 -5.99 0.88
C ILE A 150 -5.59 -4.57 0.76
N ALA A 151 -4.76 -3.63 0.31
CA ALA A 151 -5.21 -2.27 0.03
C ALA A 151 -5.48 -2.09 -1.47
N VAL A 152 -6.70 -1.66 -1.79
CA VAL A 152 -7.19 -1.46 -3.16
C VAL A 152 -7.71 -0.05 -3.31
N TYR A 153 -7.39 0.58 -4.43
CA TYR A 153 -7.98 1.84 -4.87
C TYR A 153 -8.99 1.57 -6.00
N PRO A 154 -10.31 1.58 -5.72
CA PRO A 154 -11.33 1.19 -6.71
C PRO A 154 -11.32 2.06 -7.97
N GLU A 155 -10.91 3.34 -7.86
CA GLU A 155 -10.78 4.23 -9.01
C GLU A 155 -9.68 3.78 -9.99
N GLY A 156 -8.69 3.03 -9.50
CA GLY A 156 -7.55 2.56 -10.29
C GLY A 156 -6.60 3.68 -10.77
N THR A 157 -6.86 4.91 -10.43
CA THR A 157 -6.02 6.09 -10.67
C THR A 157 -6.32 7.16 -9.64
N ARG A 158 -5.46 8.17 -9.53
CA ARG A 158 -5.69 9.31 -8.64
C ARG A 158 -6.80 10.18 -9.16
N ILE A 159 -7.78 10.47 -8.31
CA ILE A 159 -8.95 11.30 -8.60
C ILE A 159 -8.99 12.47 -7.62
N PRO A 160 -9.13 13.72 -8.08
CA PRO A 160 -9.22 14.88 -7.22
C PRO A 160 -10.32 14.74 -6.15
N ALA A 161 -10.11 15.36 -4.99
CA ALA A 161 -11.12 15.39 -3.96
C ALA A 161 -12.41 16.06 -4.48
N GLY A 162 -13.57 15.57 -4.03
CA GLY A 162 -14.88 16.06 -4.47
C GLY A 162 -15.38 15.52 -5.81
N THR A 163 -14.52 14.85 -6.60
CA THR A 163 -14.95 14.21 -7.86
C THR A 163 -15.31 12.74 -7.66
N ARG A 164 -16.24 12.24 -8.47
CA ARG A 164 -16.57 10.80 -8.57
C ARG A 164 -15.92 10.22 -9.80
N ALA A 165 -15.41 9.01 -9.67
CA ALA A 165 -14.95 8.19 -10.79
C ALA A 165 -15.75 6.90 -10.87
N ASN A 166 -15.81 6.28 -12.05
CA ASN A 166 -16.33 4.95 -12.19
C ASN A 166 -15.38 3.95 -11.52
N TYR A 167 -15.87 3.21 -10.54
CA TYR A 167 -15.10 2.19 -9.85
C TYR A 167 -14.84 1.00 -10.77
N LYS A 168 -13.60 0.56 -10.78
CA LYS A 168 -13.20 -0.67 -11.45
C LYS A 168 -13.58 -1.87 -10.58
N THR A 169 -14.13 -2.89 -11.18
CA THR A 169 -14.61 -4.08 -10.49
C THR A 169 -13.50 -4.96 -9.90
N GLY A 170 -12.22 -4.57 -10.10
CA GLY A 170 -11.05 -5.37 -9.68
C GLY A 170 -10.94 -5.71 -8.20
N GLY A 171 -11.59 -4.96 -7.31
CA GLY A 171 -11.66 -5.29 -5.88
C GLY A 171 -12.71 -6.35 -5.53
N ALA A 172 -13.78 -6.46 -6.32
CA ALA A 172 -14.89 -7.36 -6.04
C ALA A 172 -14.51 -8.86 -6.11
N PRO A 173 -13.77 -9.36 -7.13
CA PRO A 173 -13.33 -10.76 -7.16
C PRO A 173 -12.39 -11.12 -6.00
N VAL A 174 -11.55 -10.18 -5.55
CA VAL A 174 -10.68 -10.40 -4.39
C VAL A 174 -11.51 -10.56 -3.12
N SER A 175 -12.53 -9.73 -2.94
CA SER A 175 -13.48 -9.82 -1.83
C SER A 175 -14.25 -11.14 -1.85
N TYR A 176 -14.76 -11.55 -3.02
CA TYR A 176 -15.55 -12.77 -3.18
C TYR A 176 -14.73 -14.02 -2.82
N THR A 177 -13.50 -14.13 -3.29
CA THR A 177 -12.64 -15.29 -2.98
C THR A 177 -12.28 -15.42 -1.51
N HIS A 178 -12.32 -14.33 -0.76
CA HIS A 178 -12.06 -14.34 0.68
C HIS A 178 -13.32 -14.70 1.50
N LEU A 179 -14.51 -14.28 1.05
CA LEU A 179 -15.77 -14.50 1.75
C LEU A 179 -16.37 -15.89 1.52
N THR A 180 -15.98 -16.60 0.47
CA THR A 180 -16.56 -17.92 0.14
C THR A 180 -15.83 -19.09 0.79
N LEU A 181 -14.71 -18.89 1.44
CA LEU A 181 -13.94 -19.96 2.08
C LEU A 181 -14.55 -20.53 3.39
N PRO A 182 -15.35 -19.80 4.19
CA PRO A 182 -15.96 -20.35 5.40
C PRO A 182 -17.32 -21.01 5.21
N THR A 183 -18.06 -20.74 4.13
CA THR A 183 -19.49 -21.12 4.00
C THR A 183 -19.75 -22.56 3.58
N ASN A 184 -18.73 -23.34 3.26
CA ASN A 184 -18.90 -24.74 2.84
C ASN A 184 -18.61 -25.76 3.95
N ARG A 185 -18.73 -25.40 5.22
CA ARG A 185 -18.53 -26.34 6.33
C ARG A 185 -19.74 -26.56 7.23
N GLU A 186 -20.92 -26.24 6.74
CA GLU A 186 -22.14 -26.69 7.43
C GLU A 186 -23.15 -27.19 6.40
N VAL A 187 -23.10 -28.44 6.10
CA VAL A 187 -24.23 -29.38 5.93
C VAL A 187 -23.75 -30.76 6.33
#